data_5bc44a19586bad385669d4e73b264076
#
_entry.id   5bc44a19586bad385669d4e73b264076
#
_cell.length_a   1.000
_cell.length_b   1.000
_cell.length_c   1.000
_cell.angle_alpha   90.00
_cell.angle_beta   90.00
_cell.angle_gamma   90.00
#
_symmetry.space_group_name_H-M   'P 1'
#
loop_
_entity.id
_entity.type
_entity.pdbx_description
1 polymer ?
#
loop_
_entity_poly.entity_id
_entity_poly.type
_entity_poly.pdbx_seq_one_letter_code
_entity_poly.pdbx_strand_id
1 'polypeptide(L)'
;MIDKKLLLIAALLLASCTSDLMTEGSDGGSQNTAASHKIVNTSVNAEAGSLLVYFDDAAIGSLEQAAEAAAKTRSVATRAGIVSVDEILSELNVSSLNRLFPVDTRNEERTRAAGLHRWYELQFDTEVDLDLAAQKLSAVAEVANIQFNTKLEKMWDGKATPLRSDAPAMSADTRSIVWPFNDPELKRQWHYINKGDKAVAQTAREGADINVEDAWKLTAGDPKIIVAVVDEGVKYTHPDLAANMWVNTREMTGTTGVDDDGNGYVDDYYGYNFVTNGPISWDVVDDKGEGDSGHGTHTAGTVAAINNNGIGVCGVAGGSGNDDGVRIMSCQALSGTAAGSGTTAVMARAFKYAADNGASI
;
A
#
# COMPACT_ATOMS: atom_id res chain seq x y z
N MET A 1 15.87 13.43 7.63
CA MET A 1 16.67 12.22 7.37
C MET A 1 15.68 11.06 7.40
N ILE A 2 15.04 10.79 6.26
CA ILE A 2 14.12 9.65 6.14
C ILE A 2 14.97 8.39 6.20
N ASP A 3 14.63 7.56 7.13
CA ASP A 3 15.45 6.43 7.57
C ASP A 3 15.57 5.40 6.43
N LYS A 4 16.81 4.92 6.18
CA LYS A 4 17.11 3.80 5.27
C LYS A 4 16.25 2.55 5.54
N LYS A 5 15.55 2.50 6.67
CA LYS A 5 14.68 1.40 7.09
C LYS A 5 13.41 1.26 6.26
N LEU A 6 12.79 2.34 5.76
CA LEU A 6 11.56 2.24 4.96
C LEU A 6 11.82 1.71 3.53
N LEU A 7 12.96 2.09 2.94
CA LEU A 7 13.38 1.52 1.65
C LEU A 7 13.77 0.03 1.78
N LEU A 8 14.29 -0.36 2.95
CA LEU A 8 14.59 -1.76 3.25
C LEU A 8 13.31 -2.60 3.36
N ILE A 9 12.20 -2.02 3.81
CA ILE A 9 10.89 -2.72 3.92
C ILE A 9 10.33 -3.01 2.53
N ALA A 10 10.40 -2.09 1.56
CA ALA A 10 9.98 -2.37 0.18
C ALA A 10 10.84 -3.46 -0.48
N ALA A 11 12.15 -3.49 -0.19
CA ALA A 11 13.04 -4.55 -0.64
C ALA A 11 12.84 -5.87 0.13
N LEU A 12 12.48 -5.80 1.43
CA LEU A 12 12.19 -6.96 2.28
C LEU A 12 10.85 -7.62 1.95
N LEU A 13 9.83 -6.85 1.53
CA LEU A 13 8.56 -7.43 1.07
C LEU A 13 8.73 -8.24 -0.22
N LEU A 14 9.70 -7.88 -1.05
CA LEU A 14 10.10 -8.67 -2.22
C LEU A 14 11.00 -9.87 -1.82
N ALA A 15 11.60 -9.86 -0.63
CA ALA A 15 12.55 -10.89 -0.17
C ALA A 15 12.02 -11.79 0.97
N SER A 16 10.93 -11.44 1.66
CA SER A 16 10.54 -12.06 2.94
C SER A 16 9.69 -13.33 2.85
N CYS A 17 9.46 -13.89 1.65
CA CYS A 17 8.77 -15.18 1.50
C CYS A 17 9.70 -16.41 1.56
N THR A 18 10.93 -16.28 2.06
CA THR A 18 11.93 -17.38 1.99
C THR A 18 12.25 -18.06 3.31
N SER A 19 11.51 -17.85 4.42
CA SER A 19 11.96 -18.35 5.73
C SER A 19 11.31 -19.66 6.23
N ASP A 20 10.48 -20.35 5.45
CA ASP A 20 10.02 -21.68 5.88
C ASP A 20 9.88 -22.64 4.69
N LEU A 21 10.90 -23.46 4.50
CA LEU A 21 10.84 -24.86 4.03
C LEU A 21 12.24 -25.34 3.57
N MET A 22 13.15 -25.52 4.53
CA MET A 22 14.27 -26.44 4.35
C MET A 22 13.85 -27.81 4.92
N THR A 23 13.22 -28.64 4.11
CA THR A 23 13.23 -30.08 4.33
C THR A 23 14.21 -30.72 3.35
N GLU A 24 15.26 -31.31 3.92
CA GLU A 24 16.21 -32.14 3.21
C GLU A 24 15.51 -33.32 2.54
N GLY A 25 15.67 -33.43 1.24
CA GLY A 25 15.31 -34.61 0.44
C GLY A 25 16.38 -34.82 -0.63
N SER A 26 17.24 -35.83 -0.40
CA SER A 26 18.31 -36.24 -1.30
C SER A 26 17.78 -36.88 -2.59
N ASP A 27 18.31 -36.57 -3.70
CA ASP A 27 18.98 -37.36 -4.74
C ASP A 27 18.68 -36.94 -6.19
N GLY A 28 19.75 -36.78 -6.96
CA GLY A 28 19.85 -37.22 -8.35
C GLY A 28 19.46 -36.25 -9.46
N GLY A 29 20.43 -35.46 -9.98
CA GLY A 29 20.25 -34.83 -11.30
C GLY A 29 21.05 -33.54 -11.50
N SER A 30 22.35 -33.69 -11.73
CA SER A 30 23.23 -32.58 -12.08
C SER A 30 22.95 -32.05 -13.48
N GLN A 31 22.19 -30.95 -13.59
CA GLN A 31 22.26 -29.91 -14.63
C GLN A 31 21.25 -28.74 -14.47
N ASN A 32 20.39 -28.73 -13.43
CA ASN A 32 19.35 -27.70 -13.29
C ASN A 32 19.52 -26.78 -12.04
N THR A 33 20.63 -26.83 -11.35
CA THR A 33 20.80 -26.18 -10.05
C THR A 33 20.99 -24.65 -10.13
N ALA A 34 21.59 -24.14 -11.19
CA ALA A 34 21.83 -22.69 -11.29
C ALA A 34 20.55 -21.89 -11.62
N ALA A 35 19.63 -22.45 -12.42
CA ALA A 35 18.38 -21.80 -12.81
C ALA A 35 17.38 -21.75 -11.65
N SER A 36 17.30 -22.81 -10.82
CA SER A 36 16.38 -22.86 -9.69
C SER A 36 16.71 -21.86 -8.57
N HIS A 37 17.96 -21.44 -8.44
CA HIS A 37 18.36 -20.45 -7.42
C HIS A 37 17.90 -19.02 -7.73
N LYS A 38 17.47 -18.71 -8.97
CA LYS A 38 16.98 -17.37 -9.32
C LYS A 38 15.50 -17.17 -8.99
N ILE A 39 14.73 -18.22 -8.79
CA ILE A 39 13.30 -18.17 -8.45
C ILE A 39 13.19 -18.12 -6.91
N VAL A 40 12.69 -17.00 -6.36
CA VAL A 40 12.77 -16.72 -4.91
C VAL A 40 11.52 -17.09 -4.13
N ASN A 41 10.40 -17.41 -4.78
CA ASN A 41 9.16 -17.86 -4.14
C ASN A 41 8.43 -18.88 -5.03
N THR A 42 7.21 -19.25 -4.67
CA THR A 42 6.42 -20.25 -5.41
C THR A 42 5.24 -19.64 -6.15
N SER A 43 4.71 -20.34 -7.15
CA SER A 43 3.52 -19.94 -7.93
C SER A 43 2.21 -20.07 -7.15
N VAL A 44 2.25 -20.56 -5.91
CA VAL A 44 1.05 -20.68 -5.07
C VAL A 44 0.44 -19.30 -4.81
N ASN A 45 -0.84 -19.15 -5.13
CA ASN A 45 -1.58 -17.88 -5.07
C ASN A 45 -0.99 -16.75 -5.94
N ALA A 46 -0.20 -17.08 -6.97
CA ALA A 46 0.33 -16.08 -7.88
C ALA A 46 -0.78 -15.47 -8.76
N GLU A 47 -0.58 -14.20 -9.14
CA GLU A 47 -1.40 -13.52 -10.14
C GLU A 47 -1.11 -14.12 -11.52
N ALA A 48 -2.13 -14.68 -12.16
CA ALA A 48 -1.99 -15.25 -13.49
C ALA A 48 -1.57 -14.18 -14.50
N GLY A 49 -0.65 -14.53 -15.41
CA GLY A 49 -0.17 -13.60 -16.43
C GLY A 49 0.78 -12.52 -15.92
N SER A 50 1.32 -12.62 -14.71
CA SER A 50 2.24 -11.64 -14.13
C SER A 50 3.46 -12.30 -13.49
N LEU A 51 4.66 -11.78 -13.79
CA LEU A 51 5.92 -12.14 -13.13
C LEU A 51 6.74 -10.88 -12.82
N LEU A 52 7.46 -10.90 -11.71
CA LEU A 52 8.42 -9.88 -11.33
C LEU A 52 9.83 -10.37 -11.61
N VAL A 53 10.58 -9.58 -12.37
CA VAL A 53 11.94 -9.95 -12.82
C VAL A 53 12.92 -8.88 -12.36
N TYR A 54 13.98 -9.32 -11.71
CA TYR A 54 15.11 -8.48 -11.33
C TYR A 54 16.23 -8.72 -12.31
N PHE A 55 16.55 -7.72 -13.10
CA PHE A 55 17.59 -7.80 -14.13
C PHE A 55 18.97 -7.45 -13.56
N ASP A 56 20.01 -8.00 -14.17
CA ASP A 56 21.38 -7.57 -13.90
C ASP A 56 21.61 -6.12 -14.35
N ASP A 57 22.52 -5.45 -13.67
CA ASP A 57 22.81 -4.04 -13.93
C ASP A 57 23.21 -3.77 -15.37
N ALA A 58 23.94 -4.70 -15.98
CA ALA A 58 24.36 -4.62 -17.38
C ALA A 58 23.18 -4.58 -18.39
N ALA A 59 22.01 -5.10 -18.02
CA ALA A 59 20.82 -5.12 -18.87
C ALA A 59 20.04 -3.80 -18.84
N ILE A 60 20.19 -2.99 -17.79
CA ILE A 60 19.33 -1.84 -17.51
C ILE A 60 19.37 -0.79 -18.62
N GLY A 61 20.55 -0.49 -19.16
CA GLY A 61 20.68 0.49 -20.24
C GLY A 61 19.86 0.13 -21.48
N SER A 62 19.80 -1.16 -21.86
CA SER A 62 19.00 -1.64 -22.99
C SER A 62 17.50 -1.59 -22.68
N LEU A 63 17.10 -2.01 -21.48
CA LEU A 63 15.70 -1.95 -21.01
C LEU A 63 15.17 -0.52 -21.02
N GLU A 64 15.93 0.44 -20.51
CA GLU A 64 15.56 1.85 -20.48
C GLU A 64 15.46 2.45 -21.89
N GLN A 65 16.38 2.11 -22.79
CA GLN A 65 16.30 2.53 -24.20
C GLN A 65 15.07 1.97 -24.91
N ALA A 66 14.73 0.70 -24.65
CA ALA A 66 13.53 0.06 -25.23
C ALA A 66 12.25 0.73 -24.69
N ALA A 67 12.18 1.02 -23.40
CA ALA A 67 11.06 1.73 -22.80
C ALA A 67 10.91 3.16 -23.36
N GLU A 68 12.03 3.90 -23.52
CA GLU A 68 12.02 5.24 -24.11
C GLU A 68 11.56 5.22 -25.58
N ALA A 69 12.00 4.23 -26.35
CA ALA A 69 11.58 4.05 -27.74
C ALA A 69 10.07 3.77 -27.85
N ALA A 70 9.53 2.92 -26.97
CA ALA A 70 8.09 2.64 -26.89
C ALA A 70 7.30 3.91 -26.50
N ALA A 71 7.76 4.67 -25.53
CA ALA A 71 7.13 5.92 -25.10
C ALA A 71 7.07 6.96 -26.23
N LYS A 72 8.13 7.10 -27.03
CA LYS A 72 8.15 8.00 -28.20
C LYS A 72 7.08 7.65 -29.26
N THR A 73 6.71 6.40 -29.36
CA THR A 73 5.66 5.92 -30.28
C THR A 73 4.30 5.78 -29.59
N ARG A 74 4.19 6.15 -28.32
CA ARG A 74 2.99 5.95 -27.48
C ARG A 74 2.52 4.50 -27.45
N SER A 75 3.46 3.56 -27.50
CA SER A 75 3.22 2.13 -27.38
C SER A 75 3.71 1.60 -26.03
N VAL A 76 3.22 0.41 -25.66
CA VAL A 76 3.70 -0.30 -24.48
C VAL A 76 5.02 -1.00 -24.82
N ALA A 77 5.99 -0.96 -23.92
CA ALA A 77 7.22 -1.71 -24.07
C ALA A 77 6.94 -3.22 -23.90
N THR A 78 7.32 -4.02 -24.90
CA THR A 78 7.18 -5.48 -24.89
C THR A 78 8.51 -6.18 -25.13
N ARG A 79 9.59 -5.42 -25.25
CA ARG A 79 10.96 -5.89 -25.54
C ARG A 79 11.96 -5.25 -24.60
N ALA A 80 13.03 -5.98 -24.32
CA ALA A 80 14.15 -5.55 -23.49
C ALA A 80 15.29 -4.89 -24.32
N GLY A 81 15.28 -5.08 -25.64
CA GLY A 81 16.41 -4.71 -26.49
C GLY A 81 17.63 -5.64 -26.34
N ILE A 82 17.43 -6.82 -25.80
CA ILE A 82 18.45 -7.86 -25.55
C ILE A 82 17.94 -9.14 -26.20
N VAL A 83 18.68 -9.69 -27.14
CA VAL A 83 18.24 -10.81 -28.03
C VAL A 83 17.79 -12.01 -27.19
N SER A 84 18.60 -12.45 -26.23
CA SER A 84 18.33 -13.60 -25.35
C SER A 84 17.04 -13.44 -24.51
N VAL A 85 16.77 -12.21 -24.06
CA VAL A 85 15.55 -11.87 -23.33
C VAL A 85 14.36 -11.77 -24.30
N ASP A 86 14.54 -11.06 -25.42
CA ASP A 86 13.47 -10.77 -26.39
C ASP A 86 12.92 -12.04 -27.05
N GLU A 87 13.74 -13.07 -27.25
CA GLU A 87 13.30 -14.38 -27.74
C GLU A 87 12.27 -14.99 -26.77
N ILE A 88 12.55 -14.97 -25.45
CA ILE A 88 11.64 -15.52 -24.44
C ILE A 88 10.41 -14.63 -24.28
N LEU A 89 10.56 -13.30 -24.25
CA LEU A 89 9.42 -12.38 -24.18
C LEU A 89 8.46 -12.58 -25.35
N SER A 90 9.01 -12.84 -26.54
CA SER A 90 8.23 -13.15 -27.74
C SER A 90 7.52 -14.50 -27.65
N GLU A 91 8.21 -15.53 -27.13
CA GLU A 91 7.63 -16.87 -26.94
C GLU A 91 6.48 -16.86 -25.91
N LEU A 92 6.62 -16.06 -24.84
CA LEU A 92 5.60 -15.89 -23.82
C LEU A 92 4.48 -14.92 -24.25
N ASN A 93 4.56 -14.30 -25.44
CA ASN A 93 3.64 -13.26 -25.89
C ASN A 93 3.49 -12.13 -24.88
N VAL A 94 4.61 -11.62 -24.34
CA VAL A 94 4.59 -10.56 -23.35
C VAL A 94 3.88 -9.33 -23.90
N SER A 95 2.83 -8.90 -23.21
CA SER A 95 2.02 -7.73 -23.55
C SER A 95 2.55 -6.44 -22.95
N SER A 96 3.28 -6.52 -21.82
CA SER A 96 3.98 -5.38 -21.25
C SER A 96 5.22 -5.79 -20.45
N LEU A 97 6.24 -4.93 -20.51
CA LEU A 97 7.48 -4.99 -19.74
C LEU A 97 7.74 -3.60 -19.18
N ASN A 98 7.41 -3.39 -17.92
CA ASN A 98 7.53 -2.08 -17.29
C ASN A 98 8.37 -2.14 -16.01
N ARG A 99 9.08 -1.05 -15.71
CA ARG A 99 9.68 -0.92 -14.36
C ARG A 99 8.58 -1.08 -13.32
N LEU A 100 8.86 -1.92 -12.31
CA LEU A 100 7.96 -2.09 -11.17
C LEU A 100 7.75 -0.78 -10.41
N PHE A 101 8.83 -0.01 -10.26
CA PHE A 101 8.81 1.31 -9.63
C PHE A 101 8.99 2.37 -10.71
N PRO A 102 8.00 3.23 -10.97
CA PRO A 102 8.13 4.33 -11.92
C PRO A 102 9.34 5.22 -11.62
N VAL A 103 9.78 5.96 -12.63
CA VAL A 103 10.85 6.94 -12.46
C VAL A 103 10.30 8.12 -11.68
N ASP A 104 10.81 8.34 -10.48
CA ASP A 104 10.60 9.57 -9.70
C ASP A 104 11.86 10.42 -9.83
N THR A 105 11.77 11.51 -10.55
CA THR A 105 12.91 12.40 -10.83
C THR A 105 13.57 12.97 -9.57
N ARG A 106 12.82 13.06 -8.47
CA ARG A 106 13.28 13.58 -7.18
C ARG A 106 14.06 12.52 -6.38
N ASN A 107 13.73 11.24 -6.57
CA ASN A 107 14.22 10.12 -5.77
C ASN A 107 14.96 9.05 -6.58
N GLU A 108 15.21 9.27 -7.90
CA GLU A 108 15.81 8.27 -8.80
C GLU A 108 17.20 7.83 -8.34
N GLU A 109 18.04 8.76 -7.86
CA GLU A 109 19.37 8.41 -7.33
C GLU A 109 19.26 7.40 -6.16
N ARG A 110 18.36 7.64 -5.22
CA ARG A 110 18.10 6.74 -4.09
C ARG A 110 17.53 5.41 -4.55
N THR A 111 16.62 5.43 -5.53
CA THR A 111 16.02 4.24 -6.16
C THR A 111 17.10 3.37 -6.80
N ARG A 112 18.04 3.99 -7.52
CA ARG A 112 19.18 3.31 -8.16
C ARG A 112 20.17 2.78 -7.13
N ALA A 113 20.51 3.56 -6.13
CA ALA A 113 21.40 3.14 -5.05
C ALA A 113 20.86 1.92 -4.27
N ALA A 114 19.54 1.79 -4.17
CA ALA A 114 18.87 0.63 -3.56
C ALA A 114 18.66 -0.54 -4.54
N GLY A 115 19.00 -0.41 -5.83
CA GLY A 115 18.79 -1.42 -6.84
C GLY A 115 17.32 -1.60 -7.28
N LEU A 116 16.39 -0.77 -6.80
CA LEU A 116 14.96 -0.91 -7.08
C LEU A 116 14.61 -0.65 -8.53
N HIS A 117 15.41 0.13 -9.26
CA HIS A 117 15.26 0.40 -10.69
C HIS A 117 15.43 -0.84 -11.58
N ARG A 118 15.94 -1.93 -11.03
CA ARG A 118 16.21 -3.17 -11.72
C ARG A 118 15.03 -4.15 -11.69
N TRP A 119 13.99 -3.85 -10.92
CA TRP A 119 12.77 -4.63 -10.87
C TRP A 119 11.82 -4.23 -11.98
N TYR A 120 11.35 -5.23 -12.73
CA TYR A 120 10.37 -5.09 -13.81
C TYR A 120 9.20 -6.03 -13.59
N GLU A 121 8.01 -5.58 -13.97
CA GLU A 121 6.80 -6.39 -14.04
C GLU A 121 6.57 -6.78 -15.50
N LEU A 122 6.46 -8.08 -15.76
CA LEU A 122 6.04 -8.66 -17.02
C LEU A 122 4.57 -9.00 -16.96
N GLN A 123 3.84 -8.67 -18.01
CA GLN A 123 2.47 -9.12 -18.20
C GLN A 123 2.35 -9.89 -19.53
N PHE A 124 1.62 -10.99 -19.48
CA PHE A 124 1.39 -11.89 -20.62
C PHE A 124 0.02 -12.58 -20.46
N ASP A 125 -0.35 -13.47 -21.38
CA ASP A 125 -1.64 -14.16 -21.34
C ASP A 125 -1.78 -14.99 -20.05
N THR A 126 -2.95 -14.95 -19.42
CA THR A 126 -3.26 -15.67 -18.18
C THR A 126 -3.25 -17.19 -18.33
N GLU A 127 -3.32 -17.70 -19.56
CA GLU A 127 -3.24 -19.13 -19.87
C GLU A 127 -1.78 -19.65 -19.89
N VAL A 128 -0.78 -18.79 -19.83
CA VAL A 128 0.64 -19.19 -19.80
C VAL A 128 0.96 -19.80 -18.45
N ASP A 129 1.61 -20.96 -18.48
CA ASP A 129 2.13 -21.62 -17.28
C ASP A 129 3.23 -20.77 -16.63
N LEU A 130 2.96 -20.26 -15.42
CA LEU A 130 3.85 -19.37 -14.68
C LEU A 130 5.18 -20.04 -14.31
N ASP A 131 5.15 -21.32 -13.90
CA ASP A 131 6.36 -22.07 -13.54
C ASP A 131 7.26 -22.26 -14.75
N LEU A 132 6.67 -22.59 -15.91
CA LEU A 132 7.40 -22.72 -17.17
C LEU A 132 7.98 -21.36 -17.61
N ALA A 133 7.22 -20.28 -17.51
CA ALA A 133 7.67 -18.92 -17.81
C ALA A 133 8.85 -18.51 -16.92
N ALA A 134 8.73 -18.71 -15.61
CA ALA A 134 9.81 -18.45 -14.66
C ALA A 134 11.06 -19.30 -14.94
N GLN A 135 10.88 -20.57 -15.27
CA GLN A 135 11.99 -21.46 -15.63
C GLN A 135 12.73 -20.97 -16.88
N LYS A 136 12.02 -20.58 -17.95
CA LYS A 136 12.63 -20.05 -19.17
C LYS A 136 13.41 -18.77 -18.90
N LEU A 137 12.81 -17.82 -18.18
CA LEU A 137 13.47 -16.56 -17.81
C LEU A 137 14.69 -16.79 -16.89
N SER A 138 14.63 -17.79 -16.00
CA SER A 138 15.77 -18.10 -15.12
C SER A 138 17.02 -18.61 -15.86
N ALA A 139 16.83 -19.14 -17.06
CA ALA A 139 17.94 -19.60 -17.91
C ALA A 139 18.71 -18.44 -18.57
N VAL A 140 18.14 -17.23 -18.59
CA VAL A 140 18.75 -16.05 -19.19
C VAL A 140 19.81 -15.46 -18.26
N ALA A 141 20.99 -15.14 -18.81
CA ALA A 141 22.10 -14.61 -18.02
C ALA A 141 21.79 -13.25 -17.40
N GLU A 142 21.08 -12.40 -18.14
CA GLU A 142 20.70 -11.03 -17.77
C GLU A 142 19.62 -10.95 -16.69
N VAL A 143 18.98 -12.06 -16.36
CA VAL A 143 18.02 -12.17 -15.27
C VAL A 143 18.73 -12.62 -14.01
N ALA A 144 18.68 -11.83 -12.95
CA ALA A 144 19.31 -12.16 -11.66
C ALA A 144 18.33 -12.88 -10.72
N ASN A 145 17.06 -12.39 -10.61
CA ASN A 145 16.03 -13.03 -9.80
C ASN A 145 14.67 -12.96 -10.48
N ILE A 146 13.81 -13.90 -10.11
CA ILE A 146 12.39 -13.95 -10.52
C ILE A 146 11.54 -14.15 -9.28
N GLN A 147 10.43 -13.44 -9.20
CA GLN A 147 9.45 -13.58 -8.15
C GLN A 147 8.06 -13.69 -8.76
N PHE A 148 7.28 -14.65 -8.31
CA PHE A 148 5.86 -14.71 -8.61
C PHE A 148 5.15 -13.56 -7.92
N ASN A 149 4.28 -12.87 -8.64
CA ASN A 149 3.46 -11.78 -8.12
C ASN A 149 2.30 -12.37 -7.31
N THR A 150 2.47 -12.53 -6.00
CA THR A 150 1.52 -13.23 -5.13
C THR A 150 0.32 -12.35 -4.84
N LYS A 151 -0.88 -12.92 -4.94
CA LYS A 151 -2.13 -12.29 -4.49
C LYS A 151 -2.17 -12.16 -2.98
N LEU A 152 -2.66 -11.05 -2.51
CA LEU A 152 -2.86 -10.75 -1.10
C LEU A 152 -4.36 -10.71 -0.82
N GLU A 153 -4.82 -11.56 0.07
CA GLU A 153 -6.22 -11.60 0.50
C GLU A 153 -6.42 -10.76 1.75
N LYS A 154 -7.54 -10.05 1.80
CA LYS A 154 -7.92 -9.35 3.03
C LYS A 154 -8.29 -10.36 4.10
N MET A 155 -7.76 -10.18 5.30
CA MET A 155 -8.14 -11.03 6.45
C MET A 155 -9.53 -10.68 7.00
N TRP A 156 -10.10 -9.56 6.58
CA TRP A 156 -11.42 -9.10 6.98
C TRP A 156 -12.29 -8.86 5.74
N ASP A 157 -13.41 -9.54 5.70
CA ASP A 157 -14.42 -9.45 4.63
C ASP A 157 -15.71 -8.74 5.09
N GLY A 158 -15.73 -8.26 6.33
CA GLY A 158 -16.86 -7.55 6.90
C GLY A 158 -17.07 -6.20 6.23
N LYS A 159 -18.33 -5.72 6.29
CA LYS A 159 -18.69 -4.39 5.82
C LYS A 159 -18.71 -3.43 7.01
N ALA A 160 -18.29 -2.19 6.77
CA ALA A 160 -18.52 -1.14 7.74
C ALA A 160 -20.03 -0.98 7.95
N THR A 161 -20.47 -1.12 9.18
CA THR A 161 -21.86 -0.81 9.52
C THR A 161 -21.93 0.57 10.16
N PRO A 162 -22.86 1.43 9.76
CA PRO A 162 -23.06 2.71 10.41
C PRO A 162 -23.28 2.53 11.91
N LEU A 163 -22.78 3.47 12.70
CA LEU A 163 -23.07 3.49 14.12
C LEU A 163 -24.58 3.54 14.32
N ARG A 164 -25.11 2.57 15.08
CA ARG A 164 -26.54 2.49 15.30
C ARG A 164 -27.02 3.65 16.17
N SER A 165 -28.08 4.32 15.72
CA SER A 165 -28.71 5.38 16.49
C SER A 165 -29.33 4.90 17.81
N ASP A 166 -29.61 3.59 17.93
CA ASP A 166 -30.15 2.92 19.10
C ASP A 166 -29.07 2.32 20.02
N ALA A 167 -27.79 2.69 19.83
CA ALA A 167 -26.72 2.26 20.71
C ALA A 167 -27.01 2.70 22.17
N PRO A 168 -26.71 1.84 23.17
CA PRO A 168 -27.03 2.11 24.54
C PRO A 168 -26.53 3.49 25.01
N ALA A 169 -27.38 4.21 25.71
CA ALA A 169 -26.98 5.46 26.36
C ALA A 169 -25.92 5.13 27.44
N MET A 170 -24.91 5.99 27.54
CA MET A 170 -23.92 5.86 28.61
C MET A 170 -24.56 5.90 30.00
N SER A 171 -23.95 5.19 30.95
CA SER A 171 -24.41 5.20 32.35
C SER A 171 -24.39 6.61 32.92
N ALA A 172 -25.25 6.83 33.94
CA ALA A 172 -25.32 8.14 34.59
C ALA A 172 -23.99 8.54 35.25
N ASP A 173 -23.21 7.57 35.69
CA ASP A 173 -21.94 7.80 36.41
C ASP A 173 -20.86 8.40 35.54
N THR A 174 -20.89 8.14 34.20
CA THR A 174 -19.92 8.71 33.26
C THR A 174 -20.25 10.15 32.83
N ARG A 175 -21.41 10.67 33.14
CA ARG A 175 -21.83 12.05 32.78
C ARG A 175 -21.05 13.15 33.52
N SER A 176 -20.45 12.85 34.66
CA SER A 176 -19.61 13.79 35.41
C SER A 176 -18.15 13.81 35.00
N ILE A 177 -17.74 12.94 34.07
CA ILE A 177 -16.37 12.87 33.59
C ILE A 177 -16.09 14.05 32.68
N VAL A 178 -14.98 14.75 32.92
CA VAL A 178 -14.45 15.75 31.99
C VAL A 178 -13.62 14.99 30.94
N TRP A 179 -14.06 15.06 29.70
CA TRP A 179 -13.37 14.44 28.57
C TRP A 179 -12.35 15.42 27.98
N PRO A 180 -11.19 14.94 27.48
CA PRO A 180 -10.15 15.81 26.94
C PRO A 180 -10.57 16.57 25.68
N PHE A 181 -11.49 16.01 24.91
CA PHE A 181 -12.02 16.58 23.66
C PHE A 181 -13.55 16.53 23.64
N ASN A 182 -14.16 17.30 22.73
CA ASN A 182 -15.61 17.50 22.65
C ASN A 182 -16.31 16.55 21.67
N ASP A 183 -15.57 15.59 21.07
CA ASP A 183 -16.07 14.65 20.07
C ASP A 183 -17.11 13.71 20.70
N PRO A 184 -18.31 13.61 20.14
CA PRO A 184 -19.45 12.98 20.81
C PRO A 184 -19.26 11.48 21.07
N GLU A 185 -18.49 10.80 20.21
CA GLU A 185 -18.26 9.36 20.29
C GLU A 185 -16.98 8.97 21.06
N LEU A 186 -16.14 9.92 21.47
CA LEU A 186 -14.94 9.66 22.27
C LEU A 186 -15.25 8.80 23.51
N LYS A 187 -16.36 9.09 24.17
CA LYS A 187 -16.80 8.35 25.36
C LYS A 187 -17.17 6.88 25.09
N ARG A 188 -17.31 6.49 23.81
CA ARG A 188 -17.51 5.09 23.40
C ARG A 188 -16.23 4.40 22.96
N GLN A 189 -15.17 5.16 22.77
CA GLN A 189 -13.84 4.65 22.44
C GLN A 189 -13.14 4.16 23.73
N TRP A 190 -13.72 3.13 24.35
CA TRP A 190 -13.24 2.55 25.62
C TRP A 190 -11.78 2.06 25.52
N HIS A 191 -11.31 1.73 24.34
CA HIS A 191 -9.92 1.37 24.09
C HIS A 191 -8.97 2.56 24.20
N TYR A 192 -9.48 3.79 24.12
CA TYR A 192 -8.72 5.02 24.36
C TYR A 192 -8.75 5.43 25.83
N ILE A 193 -9.96 5.51 26.40
CA ILE A 193 -10.19 5.92 27.78
C ILE A 193 -11.27 5.03 28.38
N ASN A 194 -10.88 4.09 29.23
CA ASN A 194 -11.80 3.14 29.84
C ASN A 194 -12.15 3.56 31.28
N LYS A 195 -13.32 4.11 31.46
CA LYS A 195 -13.85 4.49 32.78
C LYS A 195 -14.70 3.38 33.42
N GLY A 196 -14.61 2.14 32.92
CA GLY A 196 -15.33 0.97 33.46
C GLY A 196 -16.82 0.92 33.12
N ASP A 197 -17.31 1.71 32.15
CA ASP A 197 -18.73 1.75 31.81
C ASP A 197 -19.21 0.46 31.15
N LYS A 198 -20.02 -0.31 31.86
CA LYS A 198 -20.58 -1.57 31.43
C LYS A 198 -21.63 -1.43 30.29
N ALA A 199 -22.19 -0.23 30.08
CA ALA A 199 -23.10 0.03 28.99
C ALA A 199 -22.34 0.12 27.64
N VAL A 200 -21.07 0.53 27.69
CA VAL A 200 -20.20 0.59 26.49
C VAL A 200 -19.59 -0.77 26.19
N ALA A 201 -19.07 -1.45 27.21
CA ALA A 201 -18.54 -2.80 27.07
C ALA A 201 -18.82 -3.62 28.35
N GLN A 202 -19.52 -4.74 28.23
CA GLN A 202 -19.95 -5.55 29.41
C GLN A 202 -18.79 -5.97 30.31
N THR A 203 -17.62 -6.18 29.76
CA THR A 203 -16.39 -6.56 30.48
C THR A 203 -15.48 -5.39 30.79
N ALA A 204 -15.95 -4.14 30.60
CA ALA A 204 -15.14 -2.94 30.84
C ALA A 204 -14.56 -2.91 32.26
N ARG A 205 -13.28 -2.56 32.33
CA ARG A 205 -12.55 -2.33 33.58
C ARG A 205 -11.85 -0.99 33.47
N GLU A 206 -12.00 -0.15 34.49
CA GLU A 206 -11.34 1.15 34.54
C GLU A 206 -9.83 1.01 34.35
N GLY A 207 -9.25 1.84 33.48
CA GLY A 207 -7.82 1.85 33.12
C GLY A 207 -7.35 0.69 32.26
N ALA A 208 -8.25 -0.21 31.78
CA ALA A 208 -7.89 -1.22 30.80
C ALA A 208 -8.04 -0.66 29.37
N ASP A 209 -7.10 0.20 28.97
CA ASP A 209 -7.05 0.95 27.72
C ASP A 209 -5.59 1.19 27.28
N ILE A 210 -5.39 1.95 26.20
CA ILE A 210 -4.05 2.29 25.69
C ILE A 210 -3.43 3.52 26.38
N ASN A 211 -4.09 4.10 27.37
CA ASN A 211 -3.65 5.28 28.13
C ASN A 211 -3.33 6.51 27.24
N VAL A 212 -4.09 6.72 26.18
CA VAL A 212 -3.85 7.82 25.23
C VAL A 212 -4.13 9.20 25.86
N GLU A 213 -4.97 9.25 26.89
CA GLU A 213 -5.26 10.49 27.64
C GLU A 213 -3.99 11.14 28.20
N ASP A 214 -3.05 10.33 28.70
CA ASP A 214 -1.76 10.84 29.17
C ASP A 214 -0.84 11.26 28.02
N ALA A 215 -0.87 10.56 26.89
CA ALA A 215 -0.14 10.96 25.70
C ALA A 215 -0.63 12.31 25.16
N TRP A 216 -1.94 12.54 25.14
CA TRP A 216 -2.54 13.82 24.70
C TRP A 216 -2.19 15.03 25.57
N LYS A 217 -1.75 14.83 26.81
CA LYS A 217 -1.18 15.90 27.63
C LYS A 217 0.18 16.38 27.14
N LEU A 218 0.88 15.55 26.34
CA LEU A 218 2.18 15.86 25.76
C LEU A 218 2.03 16.34 24.31
N THR A 219 1.32 15.58 23.51
CA THR A 219 1.01 15.89 22.10
C THR A 219 -0.18 15.06 21.62
N ALA A 220 -1.01 15.64 20.77
CA ALA A 220 -2.09 14.94 20.09
C ALA A 220 -1.81 14.79 18.58
N GLY A 221 -0.61 15.17 18.10
CA GLY A 221 -0.20 15.07 16.71
C GLY A 221 0.86 16.11 16.35
N ASP A 222 1.33 16.04 15.11
CA ASP A 222 2.17 17.06 14.46
C ASP A 222 1.90 16.95 12.95
N PRO A 223 1.49 18.04 12.25
CA PRO A 223 1.17 18.01 10.83
C PRO A 223 2.40 17.74 9.92
N LYS A 224 3.60 17.74 10.48
CA LYS A 224 4.82 17.34 9.77
C LYS A 224 4.98 15.83 9.68
N ILE A 225 4.25 15.08 10.50
CA ILE A 225 4.26 13.63 10.48
C ILE A 225 3.20 13.14 9.49
N ILE A 226 3.64 12.44 8.47
CA ILE A 226 2.78 11.80 7.47
C ILE A 226 2.69 10.31 7.81
N VAL A 227 1.47 9.82 7.95
CA VAL A 227 1.16 8.40 8.15
C VAL A 227 0.53 7.87 6.88
N ALA A 228 1.18 6.92 6.22
CA ALA A 228 0.63 6.25 5.05
C ALA A 228 -0.28 5.11 5.47
N VAL A 229 -1.53 5.17 5.07
CA VAL A 229 -2.51 4.09 5.24
C VAL A 229 -2.50 3.26 3.97
N VAL A 230 -1.81 2.12 4.01
CA VAL A 230 -1.69 1.17 2.90
C VAL A 230 -2.81 0.14 3.06
N ASP A 231 -3.93 0.40 2.42
CA ASP A 231 -5.20 -0.31 2.64
C ASP A 231 -6.06 -0.27 1.36
N GLU A 232 -7.37 -0.43 1.48
CA GLU A 232 -8.34 -0.35 0.37
C GLU A 232 -8.76 1.08 -0.01
N GLY A 233 -8.06 2.09 0.49
CA GLY A 233 -8.37 3.50 0.25
C GLY A 233 -9.04 4.17 1.45
N VAL A 234 -8.98 5.49 1.46
CA VAL A 234 -9.55 6.35 2.50
C VAL A 234 -10.56 7.29 1.88
N LYS A 235 -11.74 7.40 2.46
CA LYS A 235 -12.73 8.43 2.08
C LYS A 235 -12.19 9.81 2.47
N TYR A 236 -11.37 10.38 1.62
CA TYR A 236 -10.70 11.66 1.87
C TYR A 236 -11.65 12.84 2.06
N THR A 237 -12.91 12.71 1.65
CA THR A 237 -13.98 13.72 1.87
C THR A 237 -14.73 13.50 3.19
N HIS A 238 -14.34 12.51 4.01
CA HIS A 238 -15.02 12.26 5.27
C HIS A 238 -14.88 13.47 6.22
N PRO A 239 -15.98 14.02 6.77
CA PRO A 239 -15.94 15.27 7.52
C PRO A 239 -15.01 15.24 8.74
N ASP A 240 -14.77 14.05 9.29
CA ASP A 240 -13.92 13.83 10.46
C ASP A 240 -12.46 13.47 10.09
N LEU A 241 -12.10 13.51 8.80
CA LEU A 241 -10.76 13.18 8.29
C LEU A 241 -10.20 14.24 7.34
N ALA A 242 -11.08 14.91 6.59
CA ALA A 242 -10.66 15.70 5.42
C ALA A 242 -9.56 16.74 5.71
N ALA A 243 -9.58 17.40 6.87
CA ALA A 243 -8.56 18.38 7.22
C ALA A 243 -7.22 17.75 7.63
N ASN A 244 -7.22 16.47 8.03
CA ASN A 244 -6.01 15.72 8.35
C ASN A 244 -5.49 14.88 7.17
N MET A 245 -6.06 15.02 5.97
CA MET A 245 -5.48 14.38 4.79
C MET A 245 -4.17 15.05 4.38
N TRP A 246 -3.20 14.24 4.00
CA TRP A 246 -2.02 14.71 3.25
C TRP A 246 -2.46 15.18 1.86
N VAL A 247 -1.84 16.23 1.37
CA VAL A 247 -2.14 16.79 0.05
C VAL A 247 -0.86 16.94 -0.75
N ASN A 248 -0.81 16.33 -1.94
CA ASN A 248 0.19 16.67 -2.93
C ASN A 248 -0.19 18.02 -3.58
N THR A 249 0.40 19.08 -3.08
CA THR A 249 0.05 20.43 -3.52
C THR A 249 0.43 20.72 -4.97
N ARG A 250 1.43 20.04 -5.54
CA ARG A 250 1.81 20.21 -6.94
C ARG A 250 0.75 19.64 -7.86
N GLU A 251 0.30 18.43 -7.59
CA GLU A 251 -0.80 17.80 -8.32
C GLU A 251 -2.11 18.57 -8.12
N MET A 252 -2.44 18.97 -6.89
CA MET A 252 -3.68 19.67 -6.57
C MET A 252 -3.80 21.04 -7.30
N THR A 253 -2.67 21.71 -7.57
CA THR A 253 -2.62 23.00 -8.29
C THR A 253 -2.18 22.86 -9.74
N GLY A 254 -1.90 21.65 -10.18
CA GLY A 254 -1.39 21.32 -11.50
C GLY A 254 -2.49 21.10 -12.55
N THR A 255 -2.17 20.33 -13.57
CA THR A 255 -3.03 20.06 -14.71
C THR A 255 -3.60 18.65 -14.60
N THR A 256 -4.90 18.51 -14.49
CA THR A 256 -5.56 17.19 -14.45
C THR A 256 -5.10 16.28 -15.60
N GLY A 257 -4.74 15.05 -15.28
CA GLY A 257 -4.23 14.06 -16.23
C GLY A 257 -2.74 14.20 -16.56
N VAL A 258 -2.01 15.02 -15.80
CA VAL A 258 -0.57 15.22 -15.94
C VAL A 258 0.10 14.93 -14.59
N ASP A 259 1.26 14.28 -14.62
CA ASP A 259 2.16 14.16 -13.47
C ASP A 259 2.97 15.47 -13.35
N ASP A 260 2.46 16.40 -12.54
CA ASP A 260 3.02 17.76 -12.44
C ASP A 260 4.26 17.82 -11.53
N ASP A 261 4.50 16.80 -10.71
CA ASP A 261 5.66 16.77 -9.82
C ASP A 261 6.76 15.78 -10.24
N GLY A 262 6.53 15.00 -11.29
CA GLY A 262 7.50 14.09 -11.89
C GLY A 262 7.81 12.85 -11.03
N ASN A 263 6.82 12.42 -10.23
CA ASN A 263 6.96 11.28 -9.33
C ASN A 263 6.58 9.94 -9.98
N GLY A 264 5.99 9.98 -11.18
CA GLY A 264 5.50 8.83 -11.94
C GLY A 264 4.04 8.45 -11.65
N TYR A 265 3.29 9.28 -10.89
CA TYR A 265 1.91 9.04 -10.49
C TYR A 265 1.04 10.26 -10.82
N VAL A 266 0.14 10.10 -11.79
CA VAL A 266 -0.73 11.18 -12.27
C VAL A 266 -1.88 11.44 -11.29
N ASP A 267 -2.14 12.71 -10.97
CA ASP A 267 -3.27 13.16 -10.14
C ASP A 267 -3.29 12.53 -8.73
N ASP A 268 -2.16 12.35 -8.09
CA ASP A 268 -2.02 11.72 -6.76
C ASP A 268 -2.32 12.70 -5.60
N TYR A 269 -3.47 13.40 -5.66
CA TYR A 269 -3.85 14.51 -4.78
C TYR A 269 -3.79 14.22 -3.27
N TYR A 270 -4.32 13.07 -2.84
CA TYR A 270 -4.38 12.62 -1.43
C TYR A 270 -3.64 11.31 -1.20
N GLY A 271 -2.86 10.88 -2.15
CA GLY A 271 -2.25 9.58 -2.31
C GLY A 271 -2.64 8.95 -3.64
N TYR A 272 -2.49 7.63 -3.79
CA TYR A 272 -2.66 6.98 -5.09
C TYR A 272 -3.36 5.62 -4.98
N ASN A 273 -4.13 5.27 -6.00
CA ASN A 273 -4.74 3.95 -6.17
C ASN A 273 -3.84 3.07 -7.05
N PHE A 274 -3.07 2.20 -6.40
CA PHE A 274 -2.12 1.28 -7.05
C PHE A 274 -2.81 0.06 -7.68
N VAL A 275 -4.08 -0.18 -7.38
CA VAL A 275 -4.86 -1.27 -7.98
C VAL A 275 -5.32 -0.87 -9.38
N THR A 276 -5.79 0.36 -9.54
CA THR A 276 -6.31 0.88 -10.81
C THR A 276 -5.33 1.77 -11.56
N ASN A 277 -4.19 2.10 -10.93
CA ASN A 277 -3.17 3.05 -11.41
C ASN A 277 -3.77 4.43 -11.74
N GLY A 278 -4.33 5.08 -10.74
CA GLY A 278 -4.96 6.40 -10.88
C GLY A 278 -5.20 7.09 -9.54
N PRO A 279 -5.92 8.20 -9.54
CA PRO A 279 -6.31 8.92 -8.32
C PRO A 279 -7.07 8.01 -7.36
N ILE A 280 -7.04 8.36 -6.07
CA ILE A 280 -7.85 7.67 -5.06
C ILE A 280 -9.32 7.74 -5.48
N SER A 281 -9.96 6.58 -5.50
CA SER A 281 -11.40 6.44 -5.68
C SER A 281 -12.06 5.94 -4.40
N TRP A 282 -13.29 6.37 -4.18
CA TRP A 282 -14.12 5.89 -3.10
C TRP A 282 -15.57 5.72 -3.60
N ASP A 283 -16.03 4.48 -3.57
CA ASP A 283 -17.41 4.14 -3.93
C ASP A 283 -18.19 3.77 -2.68
N VAL A 284 -19.35 4.39 -2.51
CA VAL A 284 -20.25 4.03 -1.42
C VAL A 284 -20.80 2.62 -1.68
N VAL A 285 -20.81 1.80 -0.63
CA VAL A 285 -21.40 0.45 -0.70
C VAL A 285 -22.87 0.59 -1.09
N ASP A 286 -23.25 -0.04 -2.21
CA ASP A 286 -24.62 -0.08 -2.70
C ASP A 286 -25.49 -1.11 -1.95
N ASP A 287 -26.79 -1.19 -2.31
CA ASP A 287 -27.75 -2.13 -1.71
C ASP A 287 -27.36 -3.60 -1.92
N LYS A 288 -26.49 -3.89 -2.90
CA LYS A 288 -25.96 -5.23 -3.18
C LYS A 288 -24.70 -5.53 -2.39
N GLY A 289 -24.15 -4.53 -1.74
CA GLY A 289 -22.91 -4.61 -0.97
C GLY A 289 -21.66 -4.56 -1.83
N GLU A 290 -21.77 -3.96 -3.01
CA GLU A 290 -20.63 -3.61 -3.85
C GLU A 290 -20.14 -2.20 -3.50
N GLY A 291 -18.84 -1.96 -3.59
CA GLY A 291 -18.20 -0.71 -3.20
C GLY A 291 -17.14 -0.91 -2.10
N ASP A 292 -16.62 0.21 -1.61
CA ASP A 292 -15.55 0.18 -0.59
C ASP A 292 -16.09 -0.26 0.78
N SER A 293 -15.39 -1.18 1.44
CA SER A 293 -15.81 -1.73 2.73
C SER A 293 -15.72 -0.72 3.88
N GLY A 294 -14.91 0.32 3.72
CA GLY A 294 -14.64 1.34 4.73
C GLY A 294 -13.48 0.99 5.67
N HIS A 295 -12.80 -0.13 5.46
CA HIS A 295 -11.70 -0.57 6.34
C HIS A 295 -10.57 0.47 6.39
N GLY A 296 -10.06 0.93 5.24
CA GLY A 296 -9.01 1.94 5.18
C GLY A 296 -9.43 3.28 5.78
N THR A 297 -10.70 3.68 5.62
CA THR A 297 -11.26 4.87 6.25
C THR A 297 -11.32 4.72 7.77
N HIS A 298 -11.71 3.54 8.28
CA HIS A 298 -11.73 3.25 9.71
C HIS A 298 -10.30 3.25 10.29
N THR A 299 -9.35 2.63 9.59
CA THR A 299 -7.93 2.64 9.96
C THR A 299 -7.40 4.07 10.04
N ALA A 300 -7.67 4.89 9.01
CA ALA A 300 -7.29 6.31 8.99
C ALA A 300 -7.93 7.09 10.14
N GLY A 301 -9.20 6.81 10.46
CA GLY A 301 -9.92 7.42 11.59
C GLY A 301 -9.28 7.08 12.93
N THR A 302 -8.88 5.83 13.12
CA THR A 302 -8.15 5.41 14.33
C THR A 302 -6.84 6.18 14.51
N VAL A 303 -6.14 6.45 13.40
CA VAL A 303 -4.89 7.23 13.43
C VAL A 303 -5.16 8.71 13.67
N ALA A 304 -6.07 9.33 12.90
CA ALA A 304 -6.13 10.78 12.77
C ALA A 304 -7.53 11.35 12.49
N ALA A 305 -8.63 10.72 12.96
CA ALA A 305 -9.89 11.44 13.04
C ALA A 305 -9.66 12.74 13.83
N ILE A 306 -10.26 13.85 13.37
CA ILE A 306 -9.95 15.19 13.88
C ILE A 306 -10.49 15.34 15.30
N ASN A 307 -9.61 15.44 16.28
CA ASN A 307 -10.01 15.63 17.68
C ASN A 307 -10.56 17.04 17.91
N ASN A 308 -11.48 17.15 18.85
CA ASN A 308 -12.04 18.41 19.34
C ASN A 308 -12.75 19.25 18.27
N ASN A 309 -13.30 18.59 17.25
CA ASN A 309 -14.07 19.23 16.18
C ASN A 309 -15.60 19.16 16.39
N GLY A 310 -16.05 18.48 17.46
CA GLY A 310 -17.45 18.37 17.86
C GLY A 310 -18.27 17.37 17.04
N ILE A 311 -17.62 16.53 16.22
CA ILE A 311 -18.26 15.49 15.42
C ILE A 311 -17.51 14.16 15.55
N GLY A 312 -18.20 13.04 15.31
CA GLY A 312 -17.60 11.72 15.15
C GLY A 312 -16.78 11.24 16.34
N VAL A 313 -15.58 10.77 16.05
CA VAL A 313 -14.66 10.06 16.94
C VAL A 313 -13.33 10.81 17.08
N CYS A 314 -12.50 10.42 18.03
CA CYS A 314 -11.12 10.87 18.09
C CYS A 314 -10.15 9.91 17.38
N GLY A 315 -9.10 10.45 16.77
CA GLY A 315 -7.92 9.71 16.37
C GLY A 315 -6.83 9.77 17.42
N VAL A 316 -5.94 8.77 17.46
CA VAL A 316 -4.80 8.77 18.40
C VAL A 316 -3.92 10.02 18.22
N ALA A 317 -3.75 10.45 16.99
CA ALA A 317 -2.95 11.61 16.59
C ALA A 317 -3.76 12.62 15.75
N GLY A 318 -5.07 12.77 16.08
CA GLY A 318 -6.00 13.63 15.34
C GLY A 318 -5.83 15.14 15.59
N GLY A 319 -4.88 15.53 16.45
CA GLY A 319 -4.63 16.92 16.83
C GLY A 319 -5.42 17.35 18.05
N SER A 320 -5.42 18.65 18.32
CA SER A 320 -6.13 19.27 19.44
C SER A 320 -7.34 20.14 19.01
N GLY A 321 -7.69 20.10 17.72
CA GLY A 321 -8.67 20.99 17.11
C GLY A 321 -8.07 22.28 16.52
N ASN A 322 -6.75 22.36 16.44
CA ASN A 322 -6.02 23.51 15.93
C ASN A 322 -5.28 23.22 14.61
N ASP A 323 -5.76 22.26 13.80
CA ASP A 323 -5.11 21.78 12.57
C ASP A 323 -3.70 21.22 12.81
N ASP A 324 -3.47 20.65 13.97
CA ASP A 324 -2.20 20.14 14.48
C ASP A 324 -2.14 18.60 14.52
N GLY A 325 -3.08 17.91 13.88
CA GLY A 325 -3.06 16.46 13.69
C GLY A 325 -2.01 16.01 12.68
N VAL A 326 -1.67 14.71 12.72
CA VAL A 326 -0.84 14.09 11.68
C VAL A 326 -1.57 14.10 10.33
N ARG A 327 -0.83 13.93 9.25
CA ARG A 327 -1.42 13.89 7.90
C ARG A 327 -1.52 12.45 7.40
N ILE A 328 -2.69 12.08 6.90
CA ILE A 328 -2.99 10.75 6.34
C ILE A 328 -2.72 10.77 4.84
N MET A 329 -1.80 9.92 4.39
CA MET A 329 -1.59 9.63 2.98
C MET A 329 -2.32 8.33 2.64
N SER A 330 -3.25 8.37 1.69
CA SER A 330 -4.00 7.19 1.27
C SER A 330 -3.24 6.41 0.21
N CYS A 331 -2.78 5.21 0.54
CA CYS A 331 -2.13 4.30 -0.41
C CYS A 331 -3.08 3.13 -0.68
N GLN A 332 -3.94 3.26 -1.70
CA GLN A 332 -4.93 2.24 -2.02
C GLN A 332 -4.25 1.06 -2.74
N ALA A 333 -3.91 0.04 -1.97
CA ALA A 333 -3.16 -1.14 -2.42
C ALA A 333 -4.03 -2.42 -2.43
N LEU A 334 -5.22 -2.35 -1.86
CA LEU A 334 -6.24 -3.40 -1.89
C LEU A 334 -7.48 -2.86 -2.59
N SER A 335 -8.27 -3.73 -3.21
CA SER A 335 -9.57 -3.32 -3.73
C SER A 335 -10.59 -3.19 -2.60
N GLY A 336 -11.45 -2.19 -2.66
CA GLY A 336 -12.54 -1.98 -1.71
C GLY A 336 -13.65 -3.02 -1.80
N THR A 337 -13.74 -3.80 -2.88
CA THR A 337 -14.76 -4.83 -3.07
C THR A 337 -14.43 -6.11 -2.30
N ALA A 338 -15.45 -6.92 -2.03
CA ALA A 338 -15.29 -8.19 -1.30
C ALA A 338 -14.31 -9.17 -1.99
N ALA A 339 -14.18 -9.09 -3.32
CA ALA A 339 -13.22 -9.86 -4.12
C ALA A 339 -11.85 -9.17 -4.24
N GLY A 340 -11.62 -8.07 -3.52
CA GLY A 340 -10.46 -7.24 -3.69
C GLY A 340 -9.18 -7.85 -3.17
N SER A 341 -8.32 -8.28 -4.08
CA SER A 341 -6.93 -8.62 -3.79
C SER A 341 -6.02 -7.51 -4.30
N GLY A 342 -5.03 -7.19 -3.50
CA GLY A 342 -3.81 -6.57 -3.98
C GLY A 342 -2.81 -7.65 -4.37
N THR A 343 -1.66 -7.24 -4.90
CA THR A 343 -0.54 -8.15 -5.15
C THR A 343 0.72 -7.64 -4.45
N THR A 344 1.73 -8.51 -4.37
CA THR A 344 3.03 -8.11 -3.83
C THR A 344 3.65 -6.94 -4.61
N ALA A 345 3.43 -6.88 -5.93
CA ALA A 345 3.85 -5.76 -6.77
C ALA A 345 3.15 -4.45 -6.40
N VAL A 346 1.84 -4.49 -6.22
CA VAL A 346 1.02 -3.34 -5.81
C VAL A 346 1.47 -2.82 -4.45
N MET A 347 1.64 -3.72 -3.49
CA MET A 347 2.11 -3.38 -2.14
C MET A 347 3.50 -2.72 -2.16
N ALA A 348 4.44 -3.30 -2.92
CA ALA A 348 5.79 -2.76 -3.03
C ALA A 348 5.79 -1.33 -3.62
N ARG A 349 4.97 -1.07 -4.65
CA ARG A 349 4.79 0.27 -5.21
C ARG A 349 4.22 1.25 -4.16
N ALA A 350 3.20 0.83 -3.41
CA ALA A 350 2.57 1.66 -2.38
C ALA A 350 3.56 2.07 -1.28
N PHE A 351 4.35 1.14 -0.77
CA PHE A 351 5.38 1.44 0.24
C PHE A 351 6.47 2.37 -0.28
N LYS A 352 6.95 2.13 -1.52
CA LYS A 352 7.95 3.01 -2.10
C LYS A 352 7.41 4.43 -2.30
N TYR A 353 6.20 4.55 -2.86
CA TYR A 353 5.51 5.82 -3.03
C TYR A 353 5.38 6.58 -1.70
N ALA A 354 4.90 5.92 -0.65
CA ALA A 354 4.77 6.52 0.67
C ALA A 354 6.10 7.06 1.18
N ALA A 355 7.18 6.26 1.08
CA ALA A 355 8.51 6.67 1.49
C ALA A 355 9.06 7.84 0.67
N ASP A 356 8.81 7.86 -0.64
CA ASP A 356 9.28 8.89 -1.56
C ASP A 356 8.55 10.23 -1.35
N ASN A 357 7.29 10.17 -0.93
CA ASN A 357 6.46 11.34 -0.63
C ASN A 357 6.49 11.76 0.85
N GLY A 358 7.42 11.22 1.63
CA GLY A 358 7.77 11.72 2.96
C GLY A 358 6.99 11.10 4.12
N ALA A 359 6.29 9.98 3.92
CA ALA A 359 5.69 9.26 5.03
C ALA A 359 6.75 8.87 6.06
N SER A 360 6.43 9.09 7.32
CA SER A 360 7.29 8.75 8.47
C SER A 360 6.89 7.43 9.10
N ILE A 361 5.62 7.03 8.89
CA ILE A 361 4.99 5.82 9.41
C ILE A 361 4.16 5.22 8.30
#